data_b3784df60298c542f647da32ea558f40
#
_entry.id   b3784df60298c542f647da32ea558f40
#
_cell.length_a   1.000
_cell.length_b   1.000
_cell.length_c   1.000
_cell.angle_alpha   90.00
_cell.angle_beta   90.00
_cell.angle_gamma   90.00
#
_symmetry.space_group_name_H-M   'P 1'
#
loop_
_entity.id
_entity.type
_entity.pdbx_description
1 polymer ?
#
loop_
_entity_poly.entity_id
_entity_poly.type
_entity_poly.pdbx_seq_one_letter_code
_entity_poly.pdbx_strand_id
1 'polypeptide(L)'
;FAHITAAGYTKLGKLSLRLSKKRYEEEKNQGYKDIQRVAREINSKFIDRKVEMIILGSPLFWKEIVKKQLDEDFPETAEKVHLEDVSTGDEDGISELISGNALDKIIKNSQLSREEDLVNDALTLLAKKSELIIYGMKIIMIY
;
A
#
# COMPACT_ATOMS: atom_id res chain seq x y z
N PHE A 1 1.56 8.75 4.05
CA PHE A 1 0.53 8.30 3.11
C PHE A 1 0.54 9.20 1.88
N ALA A 2 0.50 8.61 0.71
CA ALA A 2 0.49 9.33 -0.55
C ALA A 2 -0.47 8.72 -1.56
N HIS A 3 -1.00 9.56 -2.43
CA HIS A 3 -1.80 9.15 -3.58
C HIS A 3 -0.97 9.35 -4.85
N ILE A 4 -0.72 8.29 -5.58
CA ILE A 4 0.01 8.31 -6.85
C ILE A 4 -0.98 8.45 -8.00
N THR A 5 -0.66 9.34 -8.92
CA THR A 5 -1.36 9.56 -10.19
C THR A 5 -0.34 9.62 -11.33
N ALA A 6 -0.81 9.68 -12.56
CA ALA A 6 0.04 9.85 -13.73
C ALA A 6 0.88 11.17 -13.69
N ALA A 7 0.40 12.19 -12.97
CA ALA A 7 1.08 13.48 -12.83
C ALA A 7 2.12 13.54 -11.68
N GLY A 8 2.22 12.47 -10.86
CA GLY A 8 3.10 12.42 -9.70
C GLY A 8 2.39 11.89 -8.47
N TYR A 9 2.72 12.40 -7.29
CA TYR A 9 2.05 12.00 -6.06
C TYR A 9 1.64 13.19 -5.19
N THR A 10 0.59 13.00 -4.42
CA THR A 10 0.08 13.95 -3.44
C THR A 10 0.13 13.33 -2.05
N LYS A 11 0.69 14.06 -1.10
CA LYS A 11 0.67 13.61 0.30
C LYS A 11 -0.74 13.66 0.86
N LEU A 12 -1.13 12.60 1.57
CA LEU A 12 -2.42 12.50 2.26
C LEU A 12 -2.30 12.71 3.76
N GLY A 13 -1.12 12.56 4.31
CA GLY A 13 -0.86 12.73 5.73
C GLY A 13 0.36 11.94 6.18
N LYS A 14 0.71 12.13 7.45
CA LYS A 14 1.84 11.48 8.11
C LYS A 14 1.39 11.03 9.51
N LEU A 15 1.73 9.81 9.85
CA LEU A 15 1.59 9.26 11.20
C LEU A 15 3.00 8.97 11.73
N SER A 16 3.38 9.61 12.81
CA SER A 16 4.67 9.35 13.44
C SER A 16 4.51 8.36 14.58
N LEU A 17 5.21 7.24 14.48
CA LEU A 17 5.24 6.18 15.47
C LEU A 17 6.69 5.82 15.80
N ARG A 18 6.93 5.42 17.04
CA ARG A 18 8.24 4.90 17.47
C ARG A 18 8.20 3.37 17.46
N LEU A 19 8.22 2.79 16.27
CA LEU A 19 8.31 1.35 16.12
C LEU A 19 9.77 0.92 16.17
N SER A 20 10.13 0.10 17.15
CA SER A 20 11.41 -0.60 17.19
C SER A 20 11.18 -2.05 17.54
N LYS A 21 12.03 -2.93 17.01
CA LYS A 21 11.94 -4.37 17.30
C LYS A 21 11.96 -4.63 18.81
N LYS A 22 12.90 -4.00 19.51
CA LYS A 22 13.04 -4.11 20.96
C LYS A 22 11.79 -3.70 21.70
N ARG A 23 11.21 -2.55 21.37
CA ARG A 23 9.96 -2.07 21.99
C ARG A 23 8.77 -2.97 21.66
N TYR A 24 8.70 -3.49 20.46
CA TYR A 24 7.64 -4.43 20.07
C TYR A 24 7.71 -5.75 20.83
N GLU A 25 8.91 -6.27 21.09
CA GLU A 25 9.12 -7.49 21.85
C GLU A 25 8.97 -7.31 23.36
N GLU A 26 9.42 -6.18 23.91
CA GLU A 26 9.39 -5.88 25.36
C GLU A 26 8.05 -5.31 25.82
N GLU A 27 7.41 -4.46 25.00
CA GLU A 27 6.12 -3.81 25.30
C GLU A 27 5.05 -4.30 24.31
N LYS A 28 4.77 -5.59 24.29
CA LYS A 28 3.82 -6.20 23.33
C LYS A 28 2.48 -5.47 23.21
N ASN A 29 1.93 -5.00 24.34
CA ASN A 29 0.65 -4.29 24.34
C ASN A 29 0.71 -2.93 23.63
N GLN A 30 1.78 -2.18 23.80
CA GLN A 30 1.92 -0.87 23.15
C GLN A 30 2.28 -1.02 21.67
N GLY A 31 3.18 -1.92 21.33
CA GLY A 31 3.52 -2.22 19.94
C GLY A 31 2.30 -2.71 19.15
N TYR A 32 1.49 -3.55 19.75
CA TYR A 32 0.24 -4.03 19.15
C TYR A 32 -0.77 -2.90 18.91
N LYS A 33 -0.95 -1.99 19.87
CA LYS A 33 -1.81 -0.81 19.72
C LYS A 33 -1.33 0.12 18.62
N ASP A 34 -0.03 0.30 18.48
CA ASP A 34 0.56 1.11 17.42
C ASP A 34 0.30 0.50 16.03
N ILE A 35 0.43 -0.82 15.89
CA ILE A 35 0.11 -1.52 14.64
C ILE A 35 -1.39 -1.46 14.33
N GLN A 36 -2.26 -1.65 15.31
CA GLN A 36 -3.71 -1.46 15.14
C GLN A 36 -4.06 -0.04 14.72
N ARG A 37 -3.37 0.96 15.26
CA ARG A 37 -3.56 2.35 14.87
C ARG A 37 -3.16 2.58 13.40
N VAL A 38 -2.03 2.04 12.97
CA VAL A 38 -1.62 2.09 11.55
C VAL A 38 -2.67 1.45 10.65
N ALA A 39 -3.14 0.26 10.98
CA ALA A 39 -4.16 -0.44 10.20
C ALA A 39 -5.47 0.38 10.09
N ARG A 40 -5.92 0.99 11.17
CA ARG A 40 -7.09 1.87 11.17
C ARG A 40 -6.90 3.12 10.30
N GLU A 41 -5.73 3.75 10.37
CA GLU A 41 -5.41 4.90 9.53
C GLU A 41 -5.37 4.53 8.03
N ILE A 42 -4.80 3.39 7.69
CA ILE A 42 -4.82 2.88 6.33
C ILE A 42 -6.26 2.69 5.86
N ASN A 43 -7.06 1.98 6.62
CA ASN A 43 -8.46 1.74 6.26
C ASN A 43 -9.26 3.04 6.14
N SER A 44 -9.15 3.96 7.10
CA SER A 44 -9.90 5.22 7.09
C SER A 44 -9.56 6.11 5.90
N LYS A 45 -8.31 6.10 5.45
CA LYS A 45 -7.89 6.90 4.30
C LYS A 45 -8.34 6.31 2.96
N PHE A 46 -8.61 5.02 2.90
CA PHE A 46 -8.79 4.32 1.63
C PHE A 46 -10.16 3.69 1.45
N ILE A 47 -10.96 3.52 2.52
CA ILE A 47 -12.28 2.89 2.43
C ILE A 47 -13.26 3.69 1.57
N ASP A 48 -13.28 5.01 1.69
CA ASP A 48 -14.18 5.89 0.95
C ASP A 48 -13.64 6.29 -0.43
N ARG A 49 -12.43 5.89 -0.72
CA ARG A 49 -11.78 6.15 -2.00
C ARG A 49 -11.78 4.87 -2.81
N LYS A 50 -12.29 4.92 -4.02
CA LYS A 50 -12.27 3.78 -4.96
C LYS A 50 -10.83 3.45 -5.38
N VAL A 51 -10.05 2.95 -4.42
CA VAL A 51 -8.66 2.56 -4.62
C VAL A 51 -8.64 1.14 -5.13
N GLU A 52 -7.93 0.91 -6.22
CA GLU A 52 -7.77 -0.43 -6.77
C GLU A 52 -6.59 -1.18 -6.15
N MET A 53 -5.55 -0.45 -5.74
CA MET A 53 -4.33 -1.01 -5.19
C MET A 53 -3.75 -0.13 -4.09
N ILE A 54 -3.24 -0.75 -3.05
CA ILE A 54 -2.50 -0.11 -1.96
C ILE A 54 -1.12 -0.73 -1.93
N ILE A 55 -0.08 0.08 -2.01
CA ILE A 55 1.29 -0.40 -1.83
C ILE A 55 1.74 -0.06 -0.41
N LEU A 56 2.07 -1.08 0.34
CA LEU A 56 2.60 -0.99 1.69
C LEU A 56 4.11 -1.22 1.66
N GLY A 57 4.86 -0.14 1.71
CA GLY A 57 6.32 -0.18 1.72
C GLY A 57 6.89 0.01 3.12
N SER A 58 7.87 -0.77 3.49
CA SER A 58 8.65 -0.56 4.70
C SER A 58 10.04 -1.18 4.56
N PRO A 59 11.03 -0.66 5.30
CA PRO A 59 12.22 -1.44 5.58
C PRO A 59 11.88 -2.59 6.52
N LEU A 60 12.63 -3.68 6.45
CA LEU A 60 12.46 -4.85 7.32
C LEU A 60 11.03 -5.47 7.23
N PHE A 61 10.56 -6.00 8.34
CA PHE A 61 9.34 -6.84 8.43
C PHE A 61 8.06 -6.10 8.85
N TRP A 62 8.08 -4.79 9.00
CA TRP A 62 6.92 -4.04 9.50
C TRP A 62 5.70 -4.13 8.59
N LYS A 63 5.92 -4.18 7.29
CA LYS A 63 4.84 -4.34 6.30
C LYS A 63 4.05 -5.63 6.47
N GLU A 64 4.73 -6.74 6.78
CA GLU A 64 4.09 -8.03 7.01
C GLU A 64 3.22 -8.02 8.27
N ILE A 65 3.70 -7.38 9.34
CA ILE A 65 2.95 -7.25 10.60
C ILE A 65 1.69 -6.42 10.38
N VAL A 66 1.80 -5.29 9.67
CA VAL A 66 0.66 -4.43 9.36
C VAL A 66 -0.31 -5.12 8.41
N LYS A 67 0.19 -5.85 7.41
CA LYS A 67 -0.66 -6.63 6.50
C LYS A 67 -1.47 -7.66 7.26
N LYS A 68 -0.84 -8.39 8.19
CA LYS A 68 -1.54 -9.36 9.04
C LYS A 68 -2.65 -8.69 9.86
N GLN A 69 -2.38 -7.53 10.45
CA GLN A 69 -3.38 -6.79 11.20
C GLN A 69 -4.54 -6.31 10.31
N LEU A 70 -4.25 -5.89 9.07
CA LEU A 70 -5.28 -5.55 8.09
C LEU A 70 -6.12 -6.76 7.69
N ASP A 71 -5.51 -7.92 7.50
CA ASP A 71 -6.24 -9.17 7.20
C ASP A 71 -7.22 -9.55 8.32
N GLU A 72 -6.86 -9.28 9.57
CA GLU A 72 -7.72 -9.56 10.74
C GLU A 72 -8.84 -8.53 10.89
N ASP A 73 -8.54 -7.23 10.79
CA ASP A 73 -9.47 -6.15 11.12
C ASP A 73 -10.23 -5.59 9.91
N PHE A 74 -9.59 -5.56 8.73
CA PHE A 74 -10.11 -4.94 7.51
C PHE A 74 -9.79 -5.77 6.27
N PRO A 75 -10.37 -6.97 6.12
CA PRO A 75 -10.04 -7.91 5.05
C PRO A 75 -10.27 -7.35 3.64
N GLU A 76 -11.28 -6.53 3.43
CA GLU A 76 -11.54 -5.89 2.14
C GLU A 76 -10.43 -4.92 1.72
N THR A 77 -9.89 -4.17 2.68
CA THR A 77 -8.74 -3.28 2.46
C THR A 77 -7.47 -4.10 2.25
N ALA A 78 -7.31 -5.16 3.04
CA ALA A 78 -6.14 -6.04 2.98
C ALA A 78 -5.97 -6.74 1.62
N GLU A 79 -7.05 -7.10 0.95
CA GLU A 79 -7.03 -7.73 -0.38
C GLU A 79 -6.37 -6.84 -1.44
N LYS A 80 -6.40 -5.52 -1.27
CA LYS A 80 -5.82 -4.54 -2.19
C LYS A 80 -4.36 -4.24 -1.91
N VAL A 81 -3.80 -4.78 -0.83
CA VAL A 81 -2.44 -4.45 -0.36
C VAL A 81 -1.39 -5.31 -1.05
N HIS A 82 -0.40 -4.64 -1.62
CA HIS A 82 0.86 -5.21 -2.09
C HIS A 82 2.00 -4.76 -1.20
N LEU A 83 2.88 -5.68 -0.85
CA LEU A 83 4.03 -5.42 0.01
C LEU A 83 5.28 -5.16 -0.83
N GLU A 84 5.99 -4.09 -0.52
CA GLU A 84 7.25 -3.73 -1.17
C GLU A 84 8.34 -3.38 -0.16
N ASP A 85 9.58 -3.74 -0.48
CA ASP A 85 10.75 -3.33 0.28
C ASP A 85 11.20 -1.95 -0.17
N VAL A 86 11.41 -1.07 0.80
CA VAL A 86 11.95 0.27 0.58
C VAL A 86 13.02 0.56 1.63
N SER A 87 13.96 1.42 1.28
CA SER A 87 15.07 1.75 2.16
C SER A 87 14.66 2.58 3.37
N THR A 88 13.61 3.41 3.22
CA THR A 88 13.09 4.29 4.28
C THR A 88 11.57 4.29 4.28
N GLY A 89 10.97 4.67 5.41
CA GLY A 89 9.51 4.82 5.56
C GLY A 89 8.98 6.24 5.34
N ASP A 90 9.75 7.12 4.75
CA ASP A 90 9.44 8.51 4.49
C ASP A 90 9.24 8.82 3.00
N GLU A 91 9.34 10.09 2.62
CA GLU A 91 9.20 10.54 1.24
C GLU A 91 10.25 9.97 0.29
N ASP A 92 11.46 9.70 0.79
CA ASP A 92 12.52 9.10 -0.02
C ASP A 92 12.14 7.68 -0.45
N GLY A 93 11.47 6.92 0.43
CA GLY A 93 10.91 5.61 0.10
C GLY A 93 9.79 5.69 -0.93
N ILE A 94 8.95 6.72 -0.90
CA ILE A 94 7.93 6.96 -1.94
C ILE A 94 8.61 7.26 -3.28
N SER A 95 9.63 8.10 -3.27
CA SER A 95 10.41 8.44 -4.47
C SER A 95 11.12 7.21 -5.03
N GLU A 96 11.67 6.36 -4.17
CA GLU A 96 12.29 5.09 -4.54
C GLU A 96 11.30 4.16 -5.27
N LEU A 97 10.08 4.03 -4.77
CA LEU A 97 9.03 3.23 -5.42
C LEU A 97 8.63 3.79 -6.79
N ILE A 98 8.48 5.11 -6.89
CA ILE A 98 8.06 5.76 -8.14
C ILE A 98 9.15 5.69 -9.20
N SER A 99 10.41 5.91 -8.84
CA SER A 99 11.55 5.91 -9.76
C SER A 99 12.07 4.51 -10.11
N GLY A 100 11.73 3.50 -9.30
CA GLY A 100 12.15 2.12 -9.51
C GLY A 100 11.22 1.34 -10.45
N ASN A 101 11.67 0.16 -10.86
CA ASN A 101 10.88 -0.75 -11.69
C ASN A 101 9.79 -1.51 -10.89
N ALA A 102 9.77 -1.38 -9.57
CA ALA A 102 8.84 -2.09 -8.70
C ALA A 102 7.38 -1.72 -9.02
N LEU A 103 7.10 -0.43 -9.15
CA LEU A 103 5.78 0.08 -9.47
C LEU A 103 5.26 -0.46 -10.80
N ASP A 104 6.08 -0.43 -11.85
CA ASP A 104 5.72 -0.95 -13.16
C ASP A 104 5.44 -2.45 -13.13
N LYS A 105 6.22 -3.23 -12.39
CA LYS A 105 6.00 -4.67 -12.20
C LYS A 105 4.69 -4.96 -11.49
N ILE A 106 4.38 -4.22 -10.43
CA ILE A 106 3.14 -4.37 -9.67
C ILE A 106 1.93 -4.07 -10.57
N ILE A 107 1.98 -2.98 -11.34
CA ILE A 107 0.91 -2.60 -12.27
C ILE A 107 0.72 -3.69 -13.33
N LYS A 108 1.79 -4.18 -13.95
CA LYS A 108 1.73 -5.25 -14.96
C LYS A 108 1.16 -6.55 -14.39
N ASN A 109 1.62 -6.97 -13.21
CA ASN A 109 1.11 -8.18 -12.55
C ASN A 109 -0.37 -8.06 -12.20
N SER A 110 -0.81 -6.88 -11.74
CA SER A 110 -2.22 -6.61 -11.47
C SER A 110 -3.08 -6.67 -12.74
N GLN A 111 -2.59 -6.14 -13.86
CA GLN A 111 -3.27 -6.22 -15.14
C GLN A 111 -3.37 -7.66 -15.63
N LEU A 112 -2.29 -8.44 -15.57
CA LEU A 112 -2.26 -9.86 -15.97
C LEU A 112 -3.24 -10.71 -15.15
N SER A 113 -3.29 -10.52 -13.85
CA SER A 113 -4.25 -11.21 -12.96
C SER A 113 -5.71 -10.93 -13.36
N ARG A 114 -6.00 -9.71 -13.80
CA ARG A 114 -7.35 -9.33 -14.25
C ARG A 114 -7.69 -9.85 -15.63
N GLU A 115 -6.70 -9.95 -16.51
CA GLU A 115 -6.88 -10.52 -17.85
C GLU A 115 -7.25 -12.00 -17.80
N GLU A 116 -6.72 -12.74 -16.84
CA GLU A 116 -7.10 -14.15 -16.59
C GLU A 116 -8.56 -14.27 -16.14
N ASP A 117 -9.08 -13.31 -15.39
CA ASP A 117 -10.46 -13.30 -14.90
C ASP A 117 -11.49 -12.73 -15.90
N LEU A 118 -11.08 -12.00 -16.94
CA LEU A 118 -11.95 -11.22 -17.84
C LEU A 118 -11.58 -11.36 -19.31
N VAL A 119 -11.56 -12.58 -19.85
CA VAL A 119 -11.05 -12.91 -21.19
C VAL A 119 -11.74 -12.18 -22.36
N ASN A 120 -12.96 -11.69 -22.27
CA ASN A 120 -13.71 -11.17 -23.41
C ASN A 120 -13.95 -9.65 -23.44
N ASP A 121 -13.87 -8.94 -22.33
CA ASP A 121 -14.11 -7.47 -22.27
C ASP A 121 -12.82 -6.65 -22.10
N ALA A 122 -11.67 -7.32 -22.02
CA ALA A 122 -10.41 -6.74 -21.58
C ALA A 122 -9.81 -5.73 -22.57
N LEU A 123 -9.90 -5.97 -23.87
CA LEU A 123 -9.15 -5.17 -24.86
C LEU A 123 -9.66 -3.72 -25.02
N THR A 124 -10.96 -3.49 -24.88
CA THR A 124 -11.54 -2.14 -24.98
C THR A 124 -11.41 -1.35 -23.67
N LEU A 125 -11.23 -2.04 -22.55
CA LEU A 125 -11.09 -1.45 -21.21
C LEU A 125 -9.64 -1.24 -20.78
N LEU A 126 -8.68 -1.90 -21.43
CA LEU A 126 -7.26 -1.89 -21.03
C LEU A 126 -6.64 -0.48 -21.03
N ALA A 127 -6.89 0.32 -22.03
CA ALA A 127 -6.37 1.69 -22.09
C ALA A 127 -7.00 2.61 -21.02
N LYS A 128 -8.30 2.46 -20.74
CA LYS A 128 -9.00 3.21 -19.70
C LYS A 128 -8.68 2.68 -18.30
N LYS A 129 -8.47 1.38 -18.14
CA LYS A 129 -8.11 0.77 -16.86
C LYS A 129 -6.68 1.04 -16.45
N SER A 130 -5.72 1.15 -17.36
CA SER A 130 -4.35 1.53 -17.01
C SER A 130 -4.29 2.95 -16.41
N GLU A 131 -5.06 3.90 -16.92
CA GLU A 131 -5.20 5.22 -16.32
C GLU A 131 -5.90 5.15 -14.93
N LEU A 132 -6.96 4.36 -14.81
CA LEU A 132 -7.70 4.16 -13.56
C LEU A 132 -6.87 3.46 -12.48
N ILE A 133 -6.01 2.50 -12.84
CA ILE A 133 -5.08 1.84 -11.92
C ILE A 133 -4.08 2.85 -11.36
N ILE A 134 -3.52 3.72 -12.21
CA ILE A 134 -2.61 4.78 -11.77
C ILE A 134 -3.34 5.76 -10.84
N TYR A 135 -4.57 6.18 -11.15
CA TYR A 135 -5.37 7.05 -10.30
C TYR A 135 -5.79 6.41 -8.97
N GLY A 136 -6.08 5.12 -8.98
CA GLY A 136 -6.52 4.38 -7.80
C GLY A 136 -5.38 3.94 -6.87
N MET A 137 -4.14 4.07 -7.30
CA MET A 137 -2.98 3.59 -6.55
C MET A 137 -2.60 4.52 -5.41
N LYS A 138 -2.37 3.93 -4.24
CA LYS A 138 -1.90 4.65 -3.04
C LYS A 138 -0.71 3.94 -2.42
N ILE A 139 0.27 4.74 -2.02
CA ILE A 139 1.46 4.26 -1.33
C ILE A 139 1.34 4.56 0.15
N ILE A 140 1.58 3.54 0.95
CA ILE A 140 1.64 3.62 2.40
C ILE A 140 3.04 3.24 2.82
N MET A 141 3.69 4.16 3.54
CA MET A 141 5.04 3.96 4.05
C MET A 141 5.01 3.85 5.56
N ILE A 142 5.72 2.85 6.09
CA ILE A 142 5.85 2.58 7.53
C ILE A 142 7.33 2.53 7.87
N TYR A 143 7.68 3.27 8.90
CA TYR A 143 9.04 3.29 9.41
C TYR A 143 9.13 2.59 10.76
#